data_31b6718b89dc11f36dc4d7b2bd9e4735
#
_entry.id   31b6718b89dc11f36dc4d7b2bd9e4735
#
_cell.length_a   1.000
_cell.length_b   1.000
_cell.length_c   1.000
_cell.angle_alpha   90.00
_cell.angle_beta   90.00
_cell.angle_gamma   90.00
#
_symmetry.space_group_name_H-M   'P 1'
#
loop_
_entity.id
_entity.type
_entity.pdbx_description
1 polymer ?
#
loop_
_entity_poly.entity_id
_entity_poly.type
_entity_poly.pdbx_seq_one_letter_code
_entity_poly.pdbx_strand_id
1 'polypeptide(L)'
;MKKSKLAVAILCAMLVAVSVAGCGSNGGSAPAKSGTSQSDVAMPNYKAIKTDQKANKVAYLAVIQAAPVTEAQLEKVGEALVTTAQSTTKAKNVFVEFTDTDIEGIPHTYGGMQTVNGKVTKNIRVGDKDWSKKPTENDYKVYTLYSKFLQSNPKGSYDDFVNSYSGAPSAADVKASVDKVQSWIS
;
A
#
# COMPACT_ATOMS: atom_id res chain seq x y z
N MET A 1 -15.24 -10.99 -30.62
CA MET A 1 -14.08 -11.57 -29.88
C MET A 1 -14.26 -11.26 -28.40
N LYS A 2 -14.57 -12.27 -27.56
CA LYS A 2 -14.84 -12.10 -26.13
C LYS A 2 -13.52 -12.10 -25.38
N LYS A 3 -13.21 -11.00 -24.68
CA LYS A 3 -12.07 -10.91 -23.74
C LYS A 3 -12.51 -11.45 -22.39
N SER A 4 -12.05 -12.63 -22.01
CA SER A 4 -12.26 -13.20 -20.68
C SER A 4 -11.38 -12.48 -19.67
N LYS A 5 -12.01 -11.84 -18.69
CA LYS A 5 -11.36 -11.30 -17.50
C LYS A 5 -11.17 -12.44 -16.51
N LEU A 6 -9.97 -12.95 -16.37
CA LEU A 6 -9.63 -13.93 -15.34
C LEU A 6 -9.21 -13.16 -14.08
N ALA A 7 -10.14 -13.00 -13.16
CA ALA A 7 -9.84 -12.53 -11.82
C ALA A 7 -9.44 -13.75 -10.97
N VAL A 8 -8.15 -13.90 -10.70
CA VAL A 8 -7.66 -14.91 -9.77
C VAL A 8 -7.49 -14.24 -8.41
N ALA A 9 -8.49 -14.40 -7.55
CA ALA A 9 -8.38 -14.08 -6.13
C ALA A 9 -7.74 -15.28 -5.42
N ILE A 10 -6.47 -15.17 -5.05
CA ILE A 10 -5.81 -16.15 -4.18
C ILE A 10 -5.85 -15.61 -2.76
N LEU A 11 -6.74 -16.20 -1.97
CA LEU A 11 -6.85 -15.98 -0.53
C LEU A 11 -5.81 -16.88 0.15
N CYS A 12 -4.64 -16.33 0.51
CA CYS A 12 -3.68 -17.03 1.37
C CYS A 12 -3.75 -16.43 2.77
N ALA A 13 -4.64 -16.98 3.59
CA ALA A 13 -4.57 -16.84 5.04
C ALA A 13 -3.58 -17.90 5.55
N MET A 14 -2.34 -17.51 5.85
CA MET A 14 -1.42 -18.33 6.62
C MET A 14 -1.25 -17.71 8.00
N LEU A 15 -2.00 -18.27 8.95
CA LEU A 15 -1.71 -18.17 10.38
C LEU A 15 -0.53 -19.10 10.68
N VAL A 16 0.64 -18.54 10.94
CA VAL A 16 1.74 -19.28 11.57
C VAL A 16 1.91 -18.70 12.97
N ALA A 17 1.31 -19.38 13.94
CA ALA A 17 1.62 -19.19 15.36
C ALA A 17 2.86 -20.02 15.68
N VAL A 18 3.99 -19.37 15.94
CA VAL A 18 5.17 -20.01 16.52
C VAL A 18 5.37 -19.43 17.92
N SER A 19 4.94 -20.22 18.92
CA SER A 19 5.29 -20.02 20.31
C SER A 19 6.60 -20.73 20.59
N VAL A 20 7.65 -19.97 20.94
CA VAL A 20 8.88 -20.54 21.52
C VAL A 20 9.07 -19.96 22.91
N ALA A 21 8.77 -20.77 23.91
CA ALA A 21 9.24 -20.57 25.27
C ALA A 21 10.62 -21.20 25.41
N GLY A 22 11.60 -20.46 25.93
CA GLY A 22 12.93 -20.97 26.21
C GLY A 22 13.62 -20.11 27.25
N CYS A 23 13.53 -20.49 28.54
CA CYS A 23 14.36 -19.99 29.64
C CYS A 23 15.77 -20.57 29.52
N GLY A 24 16.78 -19.78 29.87
CA GLY A 24 18.15 -20.25 30.12
C GLY A 24 19.11 -19.12 30.48
N SER A 25 19.43 -19.01 31.77
CA SER A 25 20.38 -18.06 32.35
C SER A 25 21.82 -18.47 32.11
N ASN A 26 22.74 -17.54 31.87
CA ASN A 26 23.93 -17.18 32.67
C ASN A 26 24.96 -16.34 31.91
N GLY A 27 25.27 -15.21 32.43
CA GLY A 27 26.58 -14.64 32.79
C GLY A 27 27.64 -14.40 31.69
N GLY A 28 27.94 -13.11 31.39
CA GLY A 28 29.14 -12.71 30.67
C GLY A 28 29.06 -11.31 30.08
N SER A 29 29.59 -10.31 30.80
CA SER A 29 29.62 -8.92 30.34
C SER A 29 30.63 -8.70 29.22
N ALA A 30 30.19 -8.19 28.07
CA ALA A 30 31.01 -7.50 27.09
C ALA A 30 30.21 -6.36 26.48
N PRO A 31 30.83 -5.23 26.07
CA PRO A 31 30.10 -4.00 25.75
C PRO A 31 29.25 -4.16 24.45
N ALA A 32 27.97 -3.94 24.62
CA ALA A 32 26.98 -4.02 23.53
C ALA A 32 27.23 -2.92 22.52
N LYS A 33 27.58 -3.30 21.29
CA LYS A 33 27.29 -2.49 20.10
C LYS A 33 25.77 -2.45 19.96
N SER A 34 25.20 -1.25 20.07
CA SER A 34 23.78 -0.99 19.84
C SER A 34 23.44 -1.28 18.37
N GLY A 35 23.18 -2.53 18.08
CA GLY A 35 22.48 -2.94 16.87
C GLY A 35 21.01 -3.10 17.26
N THR A 36 20.16 -2.16 16.88
CA THR A 36 18.71 -2.28 17.05
C THR A 36 18.28 -3.55 16.32
N SER A 37 17.91 -4.57 17.08
CA SER A 37 17.43 -5.85 16.56
C SER A 37 16.13 -5.61 15.80
N GLN A 38 16.16 -5.77 14.48
CA GLN A 38 15.04 -5.60 13.55
C GLN A 38 13.96 -6.69 13.73
N SER A 39 14.11 -7.56 14.74
CA SER A 39 13.27 -8.75 14.94
C SER A 39 11.91 -8.50 15.60
N ASP A 40 11.70 -7.36 16.29
CA ASP A 40 10.52 -7.14 17.12
C ASP A 40 9.42 -6.23 16.53
N VAL A 41 9.60 -5.74 15.32
CA VAL A 41 8.59 -4.93 14.66
C VAL A 41 7.45 -5.82 14.16
N ALA A 42 6.25 -5.72 14.73
CA ALA A 42 5.08 -6.45 14.25
C ALA A 42 4.66 -5.97 12.87
N MET A 43 4.37 -6.90 11.96
CA MET A 43 3.78 -6.53 10.66
C MET A 43 2.35 -6.04 10.83
N PRO A 44 1.95 -4.96 10.14
CA PRO A 44 0.57 -4.51 10.12
C PRO A 44 -0.30 -5.51 9.32
N ASN A 45 -1.61 -5.47 9.54
CA ASN A 45 -2.53 -6.18 8.65
C ASN A 45 -2.49 -5.54 7.26
N TYR A 46 -2.29 -6.36 6.23
CA TYR A 46 -2.28 -5.91 4.84
C TYR A 46 -2.88 -6.95 3.90
N LYS A 47 -3.35 -6.48 2.75
CA LYS A 47 -3.79 -7.31 1.62
C LYS A 47 -2.78 -7.15 0.49
N ALA A 48 -2.16 -8.23 0.05
CA ALA A 48 -1.26 -8.21 -1.09
C ALA A 48 -2.03 -8.50 -2.38
N ILE A 49 -1.94 -7.59 -3.35
CA ILE A 49 -2.52 -7.73 -4.68
C ILE A 49 -1.36 -7.81 -5.67
N LYS A 50 -1.26 -8.91 -6.43
CA LYS A 50 -0.27 -9.01 -7.50
C LYS A 50 -0.77 -8.24 -8.71
N THR A 51 -0.05 -7.18 -9.10
CA THR A 51 -0.45 -6.28 -10.19
C THR A 51 0.22 -6.59 -11.52
N ASP A 52 1.43 -7.19 -11.49
CA ASP A 52 2.14 -7.62 -12.70
C ASP A 52 2.96 -8.87 -12.40
N GLN A 53 3.07 -9.76 -13.39
CA GLN A 53 3.98 -10.91 -13.33
C GLN A 53 4.49 -11.23 -14.73
N LYS A 54 5.81 -11.14 -14.89
CA LYS A 54 6.57 -11.56 -16.07
C LYS A 54 7.69 -12.49 -15.63
N ALA A 55 8.35 -13.14 -16.57
CA ALA A 55 9.37 -14.16 -16.26
C ALA A 55 10.44 -13.71 -15.23
N ASN A 56 10.78 -12.41 -15.19
CA ASN A 56 11.84 -11.88 -14.33
C ASN A 56 11.38 -10.69 -13.46
N LYS A 57 10.07 -10.40 -13.44
CA LYS A 57 9.48 -9.27 -12.73
C LYS A 57 8.19 -9.66 -12.06
N VAL A 58 8.03 -9.25 -10.80
CA VAL A 58 6.74 -9.30 -10.07
C VAL A 58 6.49 -7.95 -9.44
N ALA A 59 5.24 -7.49 -9.50
CA ALA A 59 4.81 -6.28 -8.82
C ALA A 59 3.63 -6.59 -7.89
N TYR A 60 3.66 -6.00 -6.70
CA TYR A 60 2.60 -6.09 -5.70
C TYR A 60 2.11 -4.70 -5.31
N LEU A 61 0.82 -4.60 -5.06
CA LEU A 61 0.19 -3.54 -4.30
C LEU A 61 -0.11 -4.09 -2.91
N ALA A 62 0.53 -3.55 -1.88
CA ALA A 62 0.27 -3.89 -0.48
C ALA A 62 -0.71 -2.86 0.09
N VAL A 63 -1.96 -3.26 0.25
CA VAL A 63 -3.03 -2.42 0.83
C VAL A 63 -2.99 -2.58 2.34
N ILE A 64 -2.62 -1.53 3.04
CA ILE A 64 -2.48 -1.50 4.49
C ILE A 64 -3.85 -1.27 5.12
N GLN A 65 -4.31 -2.25 5.89
CA GLN A 65 -5.66 -2.26 6.46
C GLN A 65 -5.74 -1.62 7.84
N ALA A 66 -4.61 -1.45 8.51
CA ALA A 66 -4.53 -0.85 9.83
C ALA A 66 -3.66 0.42 9.80
N ALA A 67 -4.07 1.43 10.55
CA ALA A 67 -3.37 2.70 10.72
C ALA A 67 -3.36 3.06 12.22
N PRO A 68 -2.38 3.80 12.71
CA PRO A 68 -1.17 4.27 12.01
C PRO A 68 -0.18 3.15 11.72
N VAL A 69 0.72 3.35 10.74
CA VAL A 69 1.83 2.46 10.42
C VAL A 69 3.17 3.20 10.47
N THR A 70 4.24 2.47 10.71
CA THR A 70 5.61 2.99 10.70
C THR A 70 6.35 2.56 9.44
N GLU A 71 7.42 3.27 9.10
CA GLU A 71 8.31 2.90 8.00
C GLU A 71 8.86 1.48 8.17
N ALA A 72 9.33 1.13 9.39
CA ALA A 72 9.85 -0.20 9.70
C ALA A 72 8.81 -1.32 9.50
N GLN A 73 7.53 -1.04 9.76
CA GLN A 73 6.45 -2.00 9.51
C GLN A 73 6.22 -2.21 8.00
N LEU A 74 6.25 -1.14 7.20
CA LEU A 74 6.12 -1.24 5.75
C LEU A 74 7.33 -1.91 5.12
N GLU A 75 8.54 -1.66 5.63
CA GLU A 75 9.74 -2.38 5.21
C GLU A 75 9.60 -3.89 5.41
N LYS A 76 9.13 -4.33 6.58
CA LYS A 76 8.88 -5.76 6.83
C LYS A 76 7.87 -6.37 5.86
N VAL A 77 6.78 -5.66 5.56
CA VAL A 77 5.80 -6.10 4.54
C VAL A 77 6.49 -6.25 3.18
N GLY A 78 7.28 -5.26 2.78
CA GLY A 78 8.02 -5.29 1.53
C GLY A 78 9.02 -6.46 1.45
N GLU A 79 9.80 -6.69 2.49
CA GLU A 79 10.75 -7.80 2.59
C GLU A 79 10.06 -9.16 2.49
N ALA A 80 8.92 -9.33 3.17
CA ALA A 80 8.12 -10.55 3.10
C ALA A 80 7.59 -10.81 1.69
N LEU A 81 7.10 -9.78 0.99
CA LEU A 81 6.62 -9.90 -0.39
C LEU A 81 7.75 -10.14 -1.39
N VAL A 82 8.91 -9.52 -1.21
CA VAL A 82 10.12 -9.81 -2.01
C VAL A 82 10.54 -11.27 -1.84
N THR A 83 10.65 -11.73 -0.61
CA THR A 83 11.00 -13.12 -0.29
C THR A 83 10.02 -14.11 -0.92
N THR A 84 8.72 -13.83 -0.78
CA THR A 84 7.66 -14.64 -1.38
C THR A 84 7.76 -14.68 -2.91
N ALA A 85 7.97 -13.52 -3.55
CA ALA A 85 8.12 -13.45 -4.99
C ALA A 85 9.34 -14.24 -5.48
N GLN A 86 10.48 -14.05 -4.84
CA GLN A 86 11.72 -14.73 -5.22
C GLN A 86 11.66 -16.25 -5.03
N SER A 87 11.01 -16.71 -3.96
CA SER A 87 10.87 -18.15 -3.70
C SER A 87 9.88 -18.82 -4.67
N THR A 88 8.76 -18.17 -4.98
CA THR A 88 7.68 -18.76 -5.77
C THR A 88 7.84 -18.58 -7.27
N THR A 89 8.40 -17.45 -7.72
CA THR A 89 8.50 -17.11 -9.16
C THR A 89 9.94 -17.01 -9.66
N LYS A 90 10.92 -17.02 -8.74
CA LYS A 90 12.34 -16.78 -9.03
C LYS A 90 12.62 -15.42 -9.70
N ALA A 91 11.71 -14.47 -9.55
CA ALA A 91 11.85 -13.13 -10.09
C ALA A 91 13.06 -12.41 -9.46
N LYS A 92 13.91 -11.81 -10.31
CA LYS A 92 15.05 -10.99 -9.87
C LYS A 92 14.64 -9.54 -9.58
N ASN A 93 13.53 -9.12 -10.16
CA ASN A 93 12.99 -7.76 -10.01
C ASN A 93 11.62 -7.85 -9.33
N VAL A 94 11.52 -7.28 -8.13
CA VAL A 94 10.28 -7.24 -7.35
C VAL A 94 10.00 -5.79 -6.98
N PHE A 95 8.77 -5.36 -7.22
CA PHE A 95 8.28 -4.03 -6.91
C PHE A 95 7.12 -4.17 -5.94
N VAL A 96 7.17 -3.43 -4.85
CA VAL A 96 6.12 -3.39 -3.84
C VAL A 96 5.72 -1.94 -3.63
N GLU A 97 4.46 -1.65 -3.87
CA GLU A 97 3.86 -0.34 -3.66
C GLU A 97 2.94 -0.42 -2.46
N PHE A 98 3.03 0.56 -1.58
CA PHE A 98 2.25 0.63 -0.34
C PHE A 98 1.15 1.66 -0.46
N THR A 99 -0.08 1.26 -0.13
CA THR A 99 -1.26 2.13 -0.16
C THR A 99 -2.21 1.79 0.98
N ASP A 100 -3.15 2.65 1.24
CA ASP A 100 -4.25 2.42 2.19
C ASP A 100 -5.59 2.15 1.52
N THR A 101 -5.62 2.06 0.19
CA THR A 101 -6.81 1.75 -0.59
C THR A 101 -6.45 0.96 -1.85
N ASP A 102 -7.33 0.10 -2.32
CA ASP A 102 -7.22 -0.61 -3.59
C ASP A 102 -8.07 0.03 -4.71
N ILE A 103 -8.56 1.24 -4.48
CA ILE A 103 -9.31 2.01 -5.48
C ILE A 103 -8.36 2.42 -6.61
N GLU A 104 -8.69 2.00 -7.82
CA GLU A 104 -7.91 2.30 -9.03
C GLU A 104 -7.82 3.81 -9.28
N GLY A 105 -6.63 4.29 -9.62
CA GLY A 105 -6.38 5.71 -9.92
C GLY A 105 -5.93 6.54 -8.72
N ILE A 106 -5.81 5.93 -7.53
CA ILE A 106 -5.19 6.59 -6.38
C ILE A 106 -3.68 6.32 -6.41
N PRO A 107 -2.84 7.35 -6.29
CA PRO A 107 -1.39 7.18 -6.15
C PRO A 107 -1.02 6.41 -4.88
N HIS A 108 0.18 5.81 -4.87
CA HIS A 108 0.67 5.02 -3.74
C HIS A 108 0.89 5.91 -2.52
N THR A 109 0.03 5.77 -1.52
CA THR A 109 -0.06 6.67 -0.36
C THR A 109 1.22 6.68 0.48
N TYR A 110 1.91 5.53 0.56
CA TYR A 110 3.09 5.36 1.42
C TYR A 110 4.38 5.10 0.61
N GLY A 111 4.34 5.29 -0.71
CA GLY A 111 5.48 5.02 -1.58
C GLY A 111 5.70 3.54 -1.85
N GLY A 112 6.96 3.10 -1.85
CA GLY A 112 7.23 1.73 -2.22
C GLY A 112 8.65 1.25 -1.91
N MET A 113 8.87 -0.03 -2.19
CA MET A 113 10.16 -0.70 -2.13
C MET A 113 10.38 -1.51 -3.40
N GLN A 114 11.60 -1.57 -3.90
CA GLN A 114 11.95 -2.41 -5.03
C GLN A 114 13.25 -3.17 -4.79
N THR A 115 13.31 -4.37 -5.34
CA THR A 115 14.55 -5.12 -5.47
C THR A 115 14.82 -5.34 -6.95
N VAL A 116 15.96 -4.91 -7.43
CA VAL A 116 16.40 -5.07 -8.82
C VAL A 116 17.76 -5.72 -8.84
N ASN A 117 17.86 -6.93 -9.39
CA ASN A 117 19.10 -7.73 -9.41
C ASN A 117 19.77 -7.83 -8.03
N GLY A 118 19.00 -8.01 -6.97
CA GLY A 118 19.49 -8.12 -5.59
C GLY A 118 19.73 -6.78 -4.87
N LYS A 119 19.69 -5.65 -5.57
CA LYS A 119 19.81 -4.32 -4.95
C LYS A 119 18.45 -3.84 -4.48
N VAL A 120 18.32 -3.56 -3.19
CA VAL A 120 17.11 -3.00 -2.58
C VAL A 120 17.16 -1.47 -2.65
N THR A 121 16.06 -0.86 -3.04
CA THR A 121 15.82 0.59 -2.96
C THR A 121 14.48 0.83 -2.31
N LYS A 122 14.43 1.77 -1.36
CA LYS A 122 13.26 2.13 -0.58
C LYS A 122 12.91 3.60 -0.83
N ASN A 123 11.64 3.90 -0.99
CA ASN A 123 11.08 5.25 -1.02
C ASN A 123 9.76 5.21 -0.26
N ILE A 124 9.85 5.00 1.06
CA ILE A 124 8.70 4.89 1.95
C ILE A 124 8.42 6.26 2.54
N ARG A 125 7.16 6.66 2.56
CA ARG A 125 6.67 7.97 2.98
C ARG A 125 5.55 7.78 3.99
N VAL A 126 5.88 7.50 5.22
CA VAL A 126 4.88 7.48 6.31
C VAL A 126 4.71 8.89 6.88
N GLY A 127 5.84 9.60 7.07
CA GLY A 127 5.86 11.00 7.53
C GLY A 127 5.07 11.26 8.80
N ASP A 128 4.82 12.53 9.07
CA ASP A 128 3.99 13.01 10.18
C ASP A 128 2.52 13.14 9.76
N LYS A 129 1.97 12.13 9.09
CA LYS A 129 0.58 12.13 8.64
C LYS A 129 -0.38 12.20 9.83
N ASP A 130 -1.26 13.18 9.79
CA ASP A 130 -2.38 13.27 10.73
C ASP A 130 -3.46 12.23 10.37
N TRP A 131 -3.40 11.07 10.99
CA TRP A 131 -4.29 9.95 10.73
C TRP A 131 -5.77 10.25 10.97
N SER A 132 -6.09 11.29 11.75
CA SER A 132 -7.48 11.75 11.92
C SER A 132 -8.06 12.33 10.62
N LYS A 133 -7.19 12.75 9.70
CA LYS A 133 -7.55 13.31 8.38
C LYS A 133 -7.49 12.30 7.26
N LYS A 134 -7.27 11.02 7.57
CA LYS A 134 -7.27 9.97 6.55
C LYS A 134 -8.57 10.02 5.73
N PRO A 135 -8.50 9.98 4.38
CA PRO A 135 -9.69 9.91 3.55
C PRO A 135 -10.48 8.62 3.81
N THR A 136 -11.78 8.73 3.72
CA THR A 136 -12.68 7.57 3.73
C THR A 136 -12.69 6.90 2.36
N GLU A 137 -13.21 5.68 2.27
CA GLU A 137 -13.41 5.02 0.98
C GLU A 137 -14.29 5.85 0.02
N ASN A 138 -15.27 6.56 0.57
CA ASN A 138 -16.12 7.46 -0.21
C ASN A 138 -15.35 8.67 -0.75
N ASP A 139 -14.45 9.27 0.04
CA ASP A 139 -13.60 10.37 -0.43
C ASP A 139 -12.74 9.92 -1.63
N TYR A 140 -12.14 8.73 -1.57
CA TYR A 140 -11.37 8.16 -2.68
C TYR A 140 -12.21 7.89 -3.93
N LYS A 141 -13.44 7.37 -3.76
CA LYS A 141 -14.37 7.16 -4.89
C LYS A 141 -14.74 8.47 -5.57
N VAL A 142 -15.10 9.49 -4.79
CA VAL A 142 -15.44 10.82 -5.30
C VAL A 142 -14.24 11.42 -6.03
N TYR A 143 -13.05 11.38 -5.44
CA TYR A 143 -11.81 11.86 -6.06
C TYR A 143 -11.55 11.17 -7.41
N THR A 144 -11.66 9.84 -7.45
CA THR A 144 -11.41 9.06 -8.68
C THR A 144 -12.43 9.39 -9.78
N LEU A 145 -13.71 9.52 -9.42
CA LEU A 145 -14.75 9.89 -10.37
C LEU A 145 -14.54 11.30 -10.92
N TYR A 146 -14.24 12.27 -10.05
CA TYR A 146 -13.93 13.63 -10.47
C TYR A 146 -12.67 13.70 -11.35
N SER A 147 -11.62 12.97 -10.99
CA SER A 147 -10.40 12.89 -11.80
C SER A 147 -10.66 12.32 -13.20
N LYS A 148 -11.51 11.30 -13.32
CA LYS A 148 -11.95 10.74 -14.62
C LYS A 148 -12.79 11.74 -15.41
N PHE A 149 -13.66 12.49 -14.74
CA PHE A 149 -14.44 13.55 -15.39
C PHE A 149 -13.52 14.63 -15.99
N LEU A 150 -12.50 15.07 -15.27
CA LEU A 150 -11.52 16.06 -15.75
C LEU A 150 -10.67 15.57 -16.92
N GLN A 151 -10.44 14.26 -17.07
CA GLN A 151 -9.75 13.73 -18.27
C GLN A 151 -10.53 14.00 -19.55
N SER A 152 -11.86 13.98 -19.49
CA SER A 152 -12.75 14.29 -20.63
C SER A 152 -13.16 15.76 -20.69
N ASN A 153 -13.07 16.47 -19.55
CA ASN A 153 -13.49 17.86 -19.37
C ASN A 153 -12.41 18.67 -18.63
N PRO A 154 -11.26 18.97 -19.25
CA PRO A 154 -10.11 19.55 -18.54
C PRO A 154 -10.34 20.91 -17.85
N LYS A 155 -11.43 21.62 -18.23
CA LYS A 155 -11.85 22.89 -17.62
C LYS A 155 -13.15 22.76 -16.81
N GLY A 156 -13.59 21.53 -16.57
CA GLY A 156 -14.82 21.25 -15.82
C GLY A 156 -14.71 21.67 -14.35
N SER A 157 -15.75 22.32 -13.86
CA SER A 157 -15.87 22.68 -12.45
C SER A 157 -16.50 21.55 -11.63
N TYR A 158 -16.53 21.71 -10.30
CA TYR A 158 -17.28 20.79 -9.43
C TYR A 158 -18.79 20.82 -9.70
N ASP A 159 -19.35 21.97 -10.06
CA ASP A 159 -20.75 22.08 -10.45
C ASP A 159 -21.06 21.33 -11.77
N ASP A 160 -20.18 21.44 -12.75
CA ASP A 160 -20.30 20.69 -14.01
C ASP A 160 -20.25 19.16 -13.75
N PHE A 161 -19.38 18.72 -12.85
CA PHE A 161 -19.32 17.31 -12.45
C PHE A 161 -20.63 16.85 -11.80
N VAL A 162 -21.14 17.60 -10.81
CA VAL A 162 -22.39 17.27 -10.10
C VAL A 162 -23.56 17.23 -11.08
N ASN A 163 -23.66 18.18 -12.00
CA ASN A 163 -24.70 18.22 -13.01
C ASN A 163 -24.62 17.06 -14.02
N SER A 164 -23.44 16.49 -14.24
CA SER A 164 -23.23 15.39 -15.16
C SER A 164 -23.35 13.99 -14.52
N TYR A 165 -23.37 13.91 -13.19
CA TYR A 165 -23.37 12.64 -12.45
C TYR A 165 -24.62 12.51 -11.58
N SER A 166 -25.54 11.62 -11.97
CA SER A 166 -26.73 11.31 -11.16
C SER A 166 -26.30 10.71 -9.80
N GLY A 167 -26.76 11.31 -8.72
CA GLY A 167 -26.42 10.89 -7.34
C GLY A 167 -25.06 11.38 -6.84
N ALA A 168 -24.42 12.33 -7.54
CA ALA A 168 -23.25 13.02 -7.00
C ALA A 168 -23.61 13.79 -5.72
N PRO A 169 -22.69 13.88 -4.74
CA PRO A 169 -22.83 14.79 -3.61
C PRO A 169 -22.80 16.25 -4.10
N SER A 170 -23.05 17.20 -3.20
CA SER A 170 -22.96 18.63 -3.57
C SER A 170 -21.56 19.00 -4.08
N ALA A 171 -21.46 20.06 -4.88
CA ALA A 171 -20.16 20.56 -5.37
C ALA A 171 -19.19 20.88 -4.22
N ALA A 172 -19.71 21.37 -3.09
CA ALA A 172 -18.92 21.62 -1.88
C ALA A 172 -18.38 20.33 -1.25
N ASP A 173 -19.20 19.25 -1.20
CA ASP A 173 -18.76 17.94 -0.68
C ASP A 173 -17.77 17.28 -1.62
N VAL A 174 -17.96 17.39 -2.94
CA VAL A 174 -16.98 16.91 -3.93
C VAL A 174 -15.66 17.60 -3.72
N LYS A 175 -15.65 18.94 -3.61
CA LYS A 175 -14.44 19.71 -3.34
C LYS A 175 -13.76 19.27 -2.04
N ALA A 176 -14.52 19.11 -0.95
CA ALA A 176 -13.98 18.69 0.33
C ALA A 176 -13.31 17.30 0.26
N SER A 177 -13.93 16.34 -0.43
CA SER A 177 -13.35 15.01 -0.65
C SER A 177 -12.08 15.07 -1.50
N VAL A 178 -12.09 15.87 -2.58
CA VAL A 178 -10.93 16.05 -3.46
C VAL A 178 -9.75 16.68 -2.70
N ASP A 179 -9.98 17.78 -1.98
CA ASP A 179 -8.96 18.47 -1.20
C ASP A 179 -8.35 17.53 -0.13
N LYS A 180 -9.20 16.76 0.54
CA LYS A 180 -8.78 15.80 1.56
C LYS A 180 -7.89 14.71 0.98
N VAL A 181 -8.27 14.12 -0.16
CA VAL A 181 -7.45 13.08 -0.81
C VAL A 181 -6.16 13.68 -1.31
N GLN A 182 -6.16 14.84 -1.98
CA GLN A 182 -4.95 15.50 -2.45
C GLN A 182 -3.97 15.80 -1.31
N SER A 183 -4.47 16.35 -0.21
CA SER A 183 -3.64 16.59 0.99
C SER A 183 -3.07 15.33 1.61
N TRP A 184 -3.76 14.21 1.49
CA TRP A 184 -3.33 12.92 2.04
C TRP A 184 -2.25 12.24 1.19
N ILE A 185 -2.33 12.32 -0.13
CA ILE A 185 -1.41 11.66 -1.06
C ILE A 185 -0.19 12.52 -1.44
N SER A 186 -0.18 13.81 -1.06
CA SER A 186 0.97 14.72 -1.21
C SER A 186 2.04 14.44 -0.18
#